data_344c885fd4ca345c1de02f583c2e1965
#
_entry.id   344c885fd4ca345c1de02f583c2e1965
#
_cell.length_a   1.000
_cell.length_b   1.000
_cell.length_c   1.000
_cell.angle_alpha   90.00
_cell.angle_beta   90.00
_cell.angle_gamma   90.00
#
_symmetry.space_group_name_H-M   'P 1'
#
loop_
_entity.id
_entity.type
_entity.pdbx_description
1 polymer ?
#
loop_
_entity_poly.entity_id
_entity_poly.type
_entity_poly.pdbx_seq_one_letter_code
_entity_poly.pdbx_strand_id
1 'polypeptide(L)'
;MPTPPTVRTRWRTPPSRWRTSLPPPKSFRAEAGVDHVSGLQPIPSLTITDGPVSAGVGVRQNLLDLDRDGLERFFVEVLGEQKFRAHQVMKWIHHRYVTDFDQMTDLGKVLRAKLHAHAQVVVPNVVFDKPSADGTHKWLLAMGTDGRNAIETVYIPDKGRGTLCVSSQVGCGLNCTFCSTATQGFNRNLTTAEIIGQVWVAARHLGNVPHQRRRLTNVVMMGMGEPLMNFDSVVRAMSVMRDDLGYGLANKRVTLSTAGLAPMIDRLGVESDVSLAVSLHAPFDELRSELMPINRKYPIAVLMDACVNYALRKKGDSVTFEYTLMKGVNDQPEHARGLVKLLREFDRRVQMKDAAKVNLIPFNPFPGTRFQRPEDAAIRTFQKLLNEAGMIAPVRRTRGDDIDAACGQLKGQVMDRTRRQAEFRRGLERAGGSTAEQVDGHAA
;
A
#
# COMPACT_ATOMS: atom_id res chain seq x y z
N MET A 1 -55.08 -11.46 32.86
CA MET A 1 -54.51 -11.77 31.53
C MET A 1 -53.21 -12.54 31.74
N PRO A 2 -53.08 -13.76 31.26
CA PRO A 2 -51.91 -14.62 31.55
C PRO A 2 -50.81 -14.41 30.53
N THR A 3 -49.57 -14.46 30.99
CA THR A 3 -48.31 -14.43 30.28
C THR A 3 -48.07 -15.72 29.45
N PRO A 4 -47.52 -15.66 28.22
CA PRO A 4 -47.20 -16.86 27.43
C PRO A 4 -45.90 -17.54 27.86
N PRO A 5 -45.75 -18.86 27.61
CA PRO A 5 -44.65 -19.66 28.11
C PRO A 5 -43.39 -19.55 27.23
N THR A 6 -42.21 -19.54 27.90
CA THR A 6 -40.87 -19.60 27.34
C THR A 6 -40.58 -21.00 26.76
N VAL A 7 -40.30 -21.06 25.45
CA VAL A 7 -39.80 -22.28 24.78
C VAL A 7 -38.28 -22.31 24.86
N ARG A 8 -37.73 -23.25 25.64
CA ARG A 8 -36.30 -23.61 25.64
C ARG A 8 -36.04 -24.61 24.49
N THR A 9 -35.33 -24.16 23.45
CA THR A 9 -34.80 -25.07 22.43
C THR A 9 -33.44 -25.61 22.87
N ARG A 10 -33.39 -26.93 23.13
CA ARG A 10 -32.17 -27.70 23.33
C ARG A 10 -31.48 -27.92 21.99
N TRP A 11 -30.28 -27.40 21.82
CA TRP A 11 -29.40 -27.75 20.71
C TRP A 11 -28.75 -29.12 20.98
N ARG A 12 -28.99 -30.08 20.08
CA ARG A 12 -28.33 -31.39 20.06
C ARG A 12 -27.03 -31.23 19.24
N THR A 13 -25.90 -31.62 19.81
CA THR A 13 -24.61 -31.83 19.13
C THR A 13 -24.66 -33.02 18.17
N PRO A 14 -24.17 -32.88 16.92
CA PRO A 14 -24.03 -34.02 16.02
C PRO A 14 -22.76 -34.85 16.32
N PRO A 15 -22.73 -36.15 15.99
CA PRO A 15 -21.66 -37.06 16.35
C PRO A 15 -20.42 -36.90 15.49
N SER A 16 -19.29 -37.08 16.12
CA SER A 16 -17.95 -37.17 15.57
C SER A 16 -17.78 -38.40 14.68
N ARG A 17 -17.68 -38.24 13.37
CA ARG A 17 -17.01 -39.17 12.44
C ARG A 17 -16.82 -38.48 11.10
N TRP A 18 -15.55 -38.16 10.76
CA TRP A 18 -14.90 -38.33 9.45
C TRP A 18 -13.46 -37.84 9.59
N ARG A 19 -12.58 -38.78 9.98
CA ARG A 19 -11.16 -38.69 9.72
C ARG A 19 -10.94 -39.24 8.32
N THR A 20 -10.65 -38.37 7.34
CA THR A 20 -10.01 -38.78 6.10
C THR A 20 -8.65 -38.14 6.04
N SER A 21 -7.64 -39.01 6.12
CA SER A 21 -6.22 -38.71 5.96
C SER A 21 -5.96 -38.24 4.51
N LEU A 22 -5.47 -37.04 4.36
CA LEU A 22 -4.89 -36.56 3.10
C LEU A 22 -3.43 -37.08 3.01
N PRO A 23 -2.98 -37.58 1.86
CA PRO A 23 -1.60 -37.97 1.65
C PRO A 23 -0.65 -36.74 1.59
N PRO A 24 0.63 -36.88 1.96
CA PRO A 24 1.59 -35.79 1.91
C PRO A 24 1.90 -35.35 0.47
N PRO A 25 2.27 -34.07 0.25
CA PRO A 25 2.57 -33.57 -1.09
C PRO A 25 3.84 -34.22 -1.64
N LYS A 26 3.76 -34.67 -2.90
CA LYS A 26 4.89 -35.24 -3.64
C LYS A 26 5.96 -34.17 -3.86
N SER A 27 7.20 -34.51 -3.51
CA SER A 27 8.39 -33.73 -3.80
C SER A 27 8.62 -33.70 -5.33
N PHE A 28 8.58 -32.51 -5.94
CA PHE A 28 9.05 -32.32 -7.31
C PHE A 28 10.58 -32.16 -7.28
N ARG A 29 11.27 -33.11 -7.91
CA ARG A 29 12.67 -32.97 -8.31
C ARG A 29 12.74 -32.03 -9.50
N ALA A 30 13.59 -31.01 -9.40
CA ALA A 30 13.95 -30.16 -10.52
C ALA A 30 14.83 -30.95 -11.50
N GLU A 31 14.38 -31.13 -12.73
CA GLU A 31 15.25 -31.48 -13.86
C GLU A 31 15.72 -30.21 -14.56
N ALA A 32 17.04 -30.21 -14.82
CA ALA A 32 17.77 -29.12 -15.41
C ALA A 32 17.49 -29.01 -16.92
N GLY A 33 17.44 -27.79 -17.44
CA GLY A 33 17.53 -27.50 -18.85
C GLY A 33 16.78 -26.25 -19.26
N VAL A 34 17.37 -25.06 -19.07
CA VAL A 34 17.00 -23.86 -19.84
C VAL A 34 18.25 -23.07 -20.16
N ASP A 35 18.43 -22.85 -21.45
CA ASP A 35 19.57 -22.19 -22.05
C ASP A 35 19.75 -20.73 -21.58
N HIS A 36 21.01 -20.35 -21.40
CA HIS A 36 21.46 -19.00 -21.05
C HIS A 36 21.07 -17.97 -22.12
N VAL A 37 20.23 -17.01 -21.77
CA VAL A 37 20.22 -15.71 -22.43
C VAL A 37 21.02 -14.74 -21.57
N SER A 38 22.26 -14.50 -21.99
CA SER A 38 23.20 -13.55 -21.39
C SER A 38 22.76 -12.11 -21.67
N GLY A 39 22.62 -11.29 -20.65
CA GLY A 39 22.53 -9.85 -20.83
C GLY A 39 21.77 -9.00 -19.79
N LEU A 40 21.44 -9.52 -18.62
CA LEU A 40 20.91 -8.67 -17.53
C LEU A 40 21.75 -8.86 -16.27
N GLN A 41 22.46 -7.82 -15.86
CA GLN A 41 23.16 -7.81 -14.59
C GLN A 41 22.18 -8.06 -13.44
N PRO A 42 22.51 -8.94 -12.48
CA PRO A 42 21.67 -9.16 -11.30
C PRO A 42 21.62 -7.89 -10.46
N ILE A 43 20.42 -7.49 -10.07
CA ILE A 43 20.24 -6.48 -9.02
C ILE A 43 20.94 -7.05 -7.78
N PRO A 44 21.86 -6.31 -7.11
CA PRO A 44 22.53 -6.81 -5.92
C PRO A 44 21.46 -7.21 -4.89
N SER A 45 21.49 -8.45 -4.45
CA SER A 45 20.76 -8.92 -3.30
C SER A 45 21.28 -8.15 -2.08
N LEU A 46 20.56 -7.11 -1.66
CA LEU A 46 20.74 -6.53 -0.34
C LEU A 46 20.28 -7.59 0.67
N THR A 47 21.23 -8.39 1.12
CA THR A 47 21.09 -9.21 2.31
C THR A 47 21.04 -8.24 3.49
N ILE A 48 19.83 -7.89 3.92
CA ILE A 48 19.65 -7.25 5.23
C ILE A 48 19.78 -8.41 6.23
N THR A 49 20.97 -8.54 6.79
CA THR A 49 21.18 -9.38 7.96
C THR A 49 20.44 -8.73 9.12
N ASP A 50 19.47 -9.45 9.70
CA ASP A 50 18.97 -9.19 11.05
C ASP A 50 20.15 -9.41 12.03
N GLY A 51 21.05 -8.45 12.10
CA GLY A 51 22.04 -8.37 13.12
C GLY A 51 21.40 -7.81 14.41
N PRO A 52 21.85 -8.26 15.59
CA PRO A 52 21.43 -7.64 16.84
C PRO A 52 21.65 -6.13 16.74
N VAL A 53 20.71 -5.35 17.25
CA VAL A 53 20.83 -3.90 17.37
C VAL A 53 22.09 -3.63 18.19
N SER A 54 23.24 -3.48 17.51
CA SER A 54 24.48 -3.06 18.17
C SER A 54 24.25 -1.61 18.58
N ALA A 55 24.19 -1.38 19.87
CA ALA A 55 24.19 -0.07 20.49
C ALA A 55 25.51 0.64 20.16
N GLY A 56 25.60 1.17 18.93
CA GLY A 56 26.58 2.16 18.55
C GLY A 56 26.28 3.44 19.31
N VAL A 57 27.22 3.91 20.09
CA VAL A 57 27.16 5.14 20.86
C VAL A 57 26.75 6.29 19.93
N GLY A 58 25.51 6.81 20.06
CA GLY A 58 25.10 8.10 19.48
C GLY A 58 23.78 8.19 18.74
N VAL A 59 23.17 7.12 18.25
CA VAL A 59 21.92 7.21 17.47
C VAL A 59 20.74 6.75 18.31
N ARG A 60 19.85 7.69 18.69
CA ARG A 60 18.61 7.38 19.41
C ARG A 60 17.63 6.65 18.49
N GLN A 61 16.99 5.58 19.00
CA GLN A 61 15.99 4.82 18.29
C GLN A 61 14.73 5.66 18.04
N ASN A 62 14.28 5.80 16.79
CA ASN A 62 12.98 6.36 16.53
C ASN A 62 11.89 5.32 16.85
N LEU A 63 11.05 5.59 17.84
CA LEU A 63 10.03 4.63 18.32
C LEU A 63 8.94 4.38 17.28
N LEU A 64 8.76 5.26 16.30
CA LEU A 64 7.86 5.03 15.16
C LEU A 64 8.36 3.92 14.20
N ASP A 65 9.62 3.54 14.25
CA ASP A 65 10.14 2.41 13.46
C ASP A 65 9.77 1.03 14.04
N LEU A 66 9.19 1.01 15.24
CA LEU A 66 8.88 -0.21 15.98
C LEU A 66 7.38 -0.48 15.98
N ASP A 67 7.01 -1.74 15.72
CA ASP A 67 5.69 -2.28 16.06
C ASP A 67 5.63 -2.64 17.55
N ARG A 68 4.50 -3.21 18.02
CA ARG A 68 4.34 -3.57 19.43
C ARG A 68 5.45 -4.49 19.92
N ASP A 69 5.74 -5.55 19.19
CA ASP A 69 6.75 -6.54 19.58
C ASP A 69 8.16 -5.94 19.59
N GLY A 70 8.48 -5.10 18.60
CA GLY A 70 9.73 -4.38 18.54
C GLY A 70 9.87 -3.37 19.68
N LEU A 71 8.78 -2.68 20.03
CA LEU A 71 8.76 -1.72 21.14
C LEU A 71 8.89 -2.45 22.49
N GLU A 72 8.22 -3.58 22.69
CA GLU A 72 8.37 -4.41 23.89
C GLU A 72 9.80 -4.88 24.06
N ARG A 73 10.43 -5.40 22.99
CA ARG A 73 11.85 -5.81 23.02
C ARG A 73 12.76 -4.64 23.38
N PHE A 74 12.58 -3.47 22.77
CA PHE A 74 13.37 -2.28 23.08
C PHE A 74 13.26 -1.90 24.56
N PHE A 75 12.04 -1.92 25.13
CA PHE A 75 11.85 -1.61 26.54
C PHE A 75 12.51 -2.62 27.47
N VAL A 76 12.43 -3.90 27.17
CA VAL A 76 13.02 -4.97 28.02
C VAL A 76 14.53 -5.01 27.87
N GLU A 77 15.04 -5.07 26.63
CA GLU A 77 16.44 -5.36 26.35
C GLU A 77 17.35 -4.12 26.43
N VAL A 78 16.83 -2.94 26.06
CA VAL A 78 17.64 -1.70 26.03
C VAL A 78 17.39 -0.85 27.26
N LEU A 79 16.13 -0.68 27.68
CA LEU A 79 15.80 0.19 28.81
C LEU A 79 15.75 -0.55 30.17
N GLY A 80 15.70 -1.89 30.17
CA GLY A 80 15.52 -2.69 31.39
C GLY A 80 14.18 -2.44 32.06
N GLU A 81 13.12 -2.20 31.27
CA GLU A 81 11.79 -1.86 31.74
C GLU A 81 10.77 -2.96 31.41
N GLN A 82 9.62 -2.93 32.05
CA GLN A 82 8.54 -3.89 31.83
C GLN A 82 7.79 -3.62 30.52
N LYS A 83 7.31 -4.67 29.85
CA LYS A 83 6.58 -4.58 28.55
C LYS A 83 5.39 -3.63 28.57
N PHE A 84 4.62 -3.57 29.68
CA PHE A 84 3.46 -2.68 29.76
C PHE A 84 3.83 -1.19 29.65
N ARG A 85 5.08 -0.81 29.97
CA ARG A 85 5.57 0.56 29.77
C ARG A 85 5.67 0.90 28.29
N ALA A 86 6.05 -0.07 27.44
CA ALA A 86 6.00 0.08 26.00
C ALA A 86 4.57 0.39 25.53
N HIS A 87 3.58 -0.33 26.06
CA HIS A 87 2.17 -0.10 25.73
C HIS A 87 1.68 1.31 26.12
N GLN A 88 2.12 1.83 27.27
CA GLN A 88 1.82 3.20 27.68
C GLN A 88 2.39 4.21 26.67
N VAL A 89 3.67 4.07 26.29
CA VAL A 89 4.32 4.96 25.33
C VAL A 89 3.68 4.87 23.95
N MET A 90 3.34 3.66 23.48
CA MET A 90 2.64 3.47 22.21
C MET A 90 1.31 4.23 22.16
N LYS A 91 0.52 4.21 23.24
CA LYS A 91 -0.71 5.01 23.36
C LYS A 91 -0.45 6.52 23.37
N TRP A 92 0.61 6.98 24.02
CA TRP A 92 0.98 8.38 23.99
C TRP A 92 1.30 8.84 22.58
N ILE A 93 2.05 8.05 21.84
CA ILE A 93 2.46 8.36 20.46
C ILE A 93 1.25 8.34 19.51
N HIS A 94 0.47 7.24 19.50
CA HIS A 94 -0.52 7.00 18.45
C HIS A 94 -1.95 7.42 18.80
N HIS A 95 -2.32 7.47 20.09
CA HIS A 95 -3.65 7.88 20.50
C HIS A 95 -3.72 9.35 20.91
N ARG A 96 -2.62 9.90 21.46
CA ARG A 96 -2.57 11.29 21.95
C ARG A 96 -1.68 12.18 21.10
N TYR A 97 -0.99 11.62 20.11
CA TYR A 97 -0.10 12.34 19.17
C TYR A 97 0.98 13.16 19.88
N VAL A 98 1.53 12.62 20.96
CA VAL A 98 2.61 13.24 21.76
C VAL A 98 3.95 12.66 21.31
N THR A 99 4.91 13.54 21.04
CA THR A 99 6.28 13.21 20.63
C THR A 99 7.32 13.53 21.68
N ASP A 100 6.97 14.35 22.67
CA ASP A 100 7.84 14.76 23.79
C ASP A 100 7.57 13.86 25.00
N PHE A 101 8.59 13.16 25.47
CA PHE A 101 8.48 12.24 26.60
C PHE A 101 8.13 12.96 27.92
N ASP A 102 8.45 14.27 28.07
CA ASP A 102 8.11 15.00 29.27
C ASP A 102 6.60 15.28 29.41
N GLN A 103 5.87 15.25 28.32
CA GLN A 103 4.41 15.35 28.30
C GLN A 103 3.71 14.02 28.63
N MET A 104 4.44 12.89 28.69
CA MET A 104 3.90 11.57 29.03
C MET A 104 3.80 11.41 30.57
N THR A 105 2.80 12.04 31.15
CA THR A 105 2.71 12.31 32.60
C THR A 105 2.51 11.06 33.47
N ASP A 106 2.04 9.94 32.90
CA ASP A 106 1.89 8.65 33.59
C ASP A 106 3.18 7.82 33.60
N LEU A 107 4.25 8.33 32.98
CA LEU A 107 5.58 7.71 33.03
C LEU A 107 6.41 8.35 34.16
N GLY A 108 7.09 7.49 34.95
CA GLY A 108 8.00 7.96 36.00
C GLY A 108 9.20 8.72 35.43
N LYS A 109 9.73 9.66 36.21
CA LYS A 109 10.87 10.52 35.80
C LYS A 109 12.09 9.70 35.33
N VAL A 110 12.40 8.58 36.00
CA VAL A 110 13.51 7.70 35.63
C VAL A 110 13.33 7.12 34.24
N LEU A 111 12.12 6.62 33.92
CA LEU A 111 11.83 6.08 32.57
C LEU A 111 11.89 7.19 31.51
N ARG A 112 11.38 8.39 31.78
CA ARG A 112 11.50 9.51 30.84
C ARG A 112 12.97 9.87 30.55
N ALA A 113 13.82 9.90 31.59
CA ALA A 113 15.26 10.12 31.41
C ALA A 113 15.92 9.02 30.54
N LYS A 114 15.59 7.73 30.75
CA LYS A 114 16.04 6.63 29.87
C LYS A 114 15.58 6.82 28.43
N LEU A 115 14.30 7.20 28.21
CA LEU A 115 13.77 7.46 26.88
C LEU A 115 14.50 8.61 26.19
N HIS A 116 14.77 9.71 26.88
CA HIS A 116 15.57 10.82 26.31
C HIS A 116 16.98 10.40 25.93
N ALA A 117 17.59 9.48 26.69
CA ALA A 117 18.94 8.99 26.40
C ALA A 117 19.00 8.04 25.18
N HIS A 118 18.00 7.16 25.02
CA HIS A 118 18.05 6.04 24.07
C HIS A 118 17.04 6.12 22.92
N ALA A 119 16.01 6.98 23.01
CA ALA A 119 14.90 7.02 22.07
C ALA A 119 14.57 8.44 21.63
N GLN A 120 13.79 8.51 20.55
CA GLN A 120 13.15 9.72 20.05
C GLN A 120 11.82 9.36 19.35
N VAL A 121 10.95 10.34 19.16
CA VAL A 121 9.75 10.21 18.31
C VAL A 121 9.85 11.30 17.26
N VAL A 122 10.29 10.91 16.06
CA VAL A 122 10.46 11.83 14.92
C VAL A 122 9.40 11.51 13.89
N VAL A 123 8.54 12.49 13.63
CA VAL A 123 7.51 12.44 12.59
C VAL A 123 7.94 13.25 11.38
N PRO A 124 7.47 12.93 10.16
CA PRO A 124 7.77 13.73 8.97
C PRO A 124 7.27 15.17 9.11
N ASN A 125 8.07 16.12 8.66
CA ASN A 125 7.67 17.53 8.60
C ASN A 125 6.73 17.76 7.42
N VAL A 126 5.62 18.48 7.69
CA VAL A 126 4.70 18.95 6.65
C VAL A 126 5.35 20.15 5.95
N VAL A 127 5.72 19.98 4.69
CA VAL A 127 6.28 21.04 3.83
C VAL A 127 5.15 21.83 3.18
N PHE A 128 4.08 21.13 2.80
CA PHE A 128 2.96 21.72 2.11
C PHE A 128 1.65 21.00 2.50
N ASP A 129 0.60 21.78 2.66
CA ASP A 129 -0.73 21.34 3.08
C ASP A 129 -1.77 21.97 2.15
N LYS A 130 -2.48 21.15 1.35
CA LYS A 130 -3.42 21.62 0.35
C LYS A 130 -4.77 20.91 0.46
N PRO A 131 -5.80 21.61 0.94
CA PRO A 131 -7.17 21.12 0.87
C PRO A 131 -7.76 21.35 -0.53
N SER A 132 -8.56 20.39 -0.99
CA SER A 132 -9.38 20.48 -2.19
C SER A 132 -10.80 20.92 -1.84
N ALA A 133 -11.51 21.50 -2.81
CA ALA A 133 -12.91 21.87 -2.68
C ALA A 133 -13.85 20.68 -2.39
N ASP A 134 -13.48 19.46 -2.78
CA ASP A 134 -14.25 18.24 -2.52
C ASP A 134 -13.95 17.59 -1.14
N GLY A 135 -13.13 18.26 -0.31
CA GLY A 135 -12.71 17.80 1.01
C GLY A 135 -11.52 16.83 0.99
N THR A 136 -10.99 16.48 -0.18
CA THR A 136 -9.72 15.77 -0.31
C THR A 136 -8.60 16.64 0.24
N HIS A 137 -7.61 16.03 0.89
CA HIS A 137 -6.51 16.76 1.51
C HIS A 137 -5.18 16.12 1.14
N LYS A 138 -4.26 16.89 0.60
CA LYS A 138 -2.93 16.45 0.20
C LYS A 138 -1.85 17.11 1.03
N TRP A 139 -0.94 16.32 1.58
CA TRP A 139 0.26 16.78 2.26
C TRP A 139 1.49 16.40 1.47
N LEU A 140 2.44 17.31 1.37
CA LEU A 140 3.82 17.04 0.99
C LEU A 140 4.65 16.95 2.27
N LEU A 141 5.29 15.80 2.48
CA LEU A 141 6.01 15.48 3.69
C LEU A 141 7.51 15.32 3.38
N ALA A 142 8.36 16.09 4.08
CA ALA A 142 9.82 15.95 3.96
C ALA A 142 10.28 14.61 4.51
N MET A 143 11.17 13.94 3.78
CA MET A 143 11.76 12.65 4.12
C MET A 143 13.25 12.75 4.35
N GLY A 144 13.70 12.22 5.47
CA GLY A 144 15.09 12.35 5.91
C GLY A 144 15.37 13.71 6.54
N THR A 145 16.64 13.96 6.86
CA THR A 145 17.09 15.18 7.56
C THR A 145 17.62 16.26 6.63
N ASP A 146 17.83 15.93 5.35
CA ASP A 146 18.47 16.82 4.37
C ASP A 146 17.46 17.69 3.57
N GLY A 147 16.15 17.48 3.77
CA GLY A 147 15.07 18.23 3.13
C GLY A 147 15.00 18.09 1.59
N ARG A 148 15.84 17.25 0.98
CA ARG A 148 15.94 17.11 -0.48
C ARG A 148 14.93 16.14 -1.09
N ASN A 149 14.31 15.33 -0.25
CA ASN A 149 13.30 14.36 -0.65
C ASN A 149 11.99 14.64 0.06
N ALA A 150 10.90 14.60 -0.68
CA ALA A 150 9.57 14.69 -0.11
C ALA A 150 8.61 13.75 -0.83
N ILE A 151 7.62 13.26 -0.12
CA ILE A 151 6.55 12.39 -0.65
C ILE A 151 5.18 13.01 -0.43
N GLU A 152 4.24 12.62 -1.25
CA GLU A 152 2.84 13.00 -1.08
C GLU A 152 2.05 11.91 -0.36
N THR A 153 1.11 12.34 0.50
CA THR A 153 0.07 11.51 1.10
C THR A 153 -1.27 12.21 0.96
N VAL A 154 -2.36 11.45 0.72
CA VAL A 154 -3.66 12.01 0.36
C VAL A 154 -4.76 11.41 1.21
N TYR A 155 -5.55 12.26 1.87
CA TYR A 155 -6.79 11.88 2.54
C TYR A 155 -7.99 12.13 1.63
N ILE A 156 -8.82 11.12 1.45
CA ILE A 156 -10.01 11.14 0.60
C ILE A 156 -11.24 10.87 1.46
N PRO A 157 -12.08 11.89 1.75
CA PRO A 157 -13.34 11.69 2.45
C PRO A 157 -14.39 11.09 1.52
N ASP A 158 -15.24 10.23 2.07
CA ASP A 158 -16.42 9.71 1.42
C ASP A 158 -17.53 9.54 2.48
N LYS A 159 -18.78 9.29 2.05
CA LYS A 159 -19.93 9.14 2.96
C LYS A 159 -19.66 8.12 4.06
N GLY A 160 -19.35 8.60 5.29
CA GLY A 160 -19.04 7.76 6.45
C GLY A 160 -17.70 7.03 6.42
N ARG A 161 -16.84 7.29 5.43
CA ARG A 161 -15.49 6.73 5.27
C ARG A 161 -14.48 7.85 5.08
N GLY A 162 -13.24 7.59 5.50
CA GLY A 162 -12.09 8.43 5.18
C GLY A 162 -10.91 7.52 4.88
N THR A 163 -10.38 7.62 3.67
CA THR A 163 -9.28 6.77 3.19
C THR A 163 -8.02 7.60 3.07
N LEU A 164 -6.93 7.14 3.70
CA LEU A 164 -5.61 7.73 3.55
C LEU A 164 -4.81 6.89 2.55
N CYS A 165 -4.33 7.54 1.51
CA CYS A 165 -3.36 6.99 0.55
C CYS A 165 -1.96 7.33 1.02
N VAL A 166 -1.14 6.32 1.34
CA VAL A 166 0.21 6.49 1.86
C VAL A 166 1.26 5.97 0.89
N SER A 167 2.42 6.61 0.91
CA SER A 167 3.59 6.30 0.09
C SER A 167 4.51 5.31 0.80
N SER A 168 5.23 4.48 0.03
CA SER A 168 6.16 3.47 0.53
C SER A 168 7.61 3.69 0.11
N GLN A 169 7.85 4.56 -0.88
CA GLN A 169 9.18 4.88 -1.41
C GLN A 169 9.27 6.39 -1.74
N VAL A 170 10.49 6.91 -1.78
CA VAL A 170 10.81 8.19 -2.40
C VAL A 170 11.00 7.92 -3.89
N GLY A 171 10.00 8.30 -4.71
CA GLY A 171 9.90 7.86 -6.10
C GLY A 171 9.38 6.43 -6.21
N CYS A 172 9.71 5.72 -7.31
CA CYS A 172 9.30 4.33 -7.52
C CYS A 172 10.39 3.52 -8.23
N GLY A 173 10.68 2.32 -7.70
CA GLY A 173 11.61 1.38 -8.31
C GLY A 173 11.12 0.79 -9.64
N LEU A 174 9.80 0.78 -9.90
CA LEU A 174 9.19 0.31 -11.13
C LEU A 174 9.07 1.44 -12.17
N ASN A 175 8.85 1.08 -13.42
CA ASN A 175 8.77 2.01 -14.55
C ASN A 175 7.44 1.86 -15.29
N CYS A 176 6.31 1.98 -14.58
CA CYS A 176 4.97 1.94 -15.18
C CYS A 176 4.79 3.19 -16.05
N THR A 177 4.47 3.02 -17.34
CA THR A 177 4.51 4.10 -18.35
C THR A 177 3.41 5.16 -18.16
N PHE A 178 2.36 4.84 -17.44
CA PHE A 178 1.19 5.70 -17.18
C PHE A 178 1.22 6.37 -15.79
N CYS A 179 2.32 6.25 -15.02
CA CYS A 179 2.41 6.72 -13.64
C CYS A 179 3.37 7.91 -13.50
N SER A 180 2.88 9.04 -12.99
CA SER A 180 3.69 10.24 -12.72
C SER A 180 4.85 9.97 -11.76
N THR A 181 4.62 9.21 -10.67
CA THR A 181 5.69 8.84 -9.73
C THR A 181 6.82 8.08 -10.41
N ALA A 182 6.51 7.23 -11.39
CA ALA A 182 7.53 6.46 -12.10
C ALA A 182 8.46 7.35 -12.96
N THR A 183 7.95 8.49 -13.47
CA THR A 183 8.77 9.45 -14.25
C THR A 183 9.79 10.18 -13.40
N GLN A 184 9.59 10.23 -12.08
CA GLN A 184 10.50 10.88 -11.14
C GLN A 184 11.71 10.01 -10.76
N GLY A 185 11.73 8.73 -11.18
CA GLY A 185 12.77 7.78 -10.81
C GLY A 185 12.63 7.28 -9.38
N PHE A 186 13.74 6.85 -8.80
CA PHE A 186 13.79 6.22 -7.47
C PHE A 186 14.97 6.73 -6.66
N ASN A 187 14.76 7.03 -5.40
CA ASN A 187 15.83 7.35 -4.45
C ASN A 187 16.06 6.23 -3.44
N ARG A 188 15.07 5.94 -2.59
CA ARG A 188 15.17 4.92 -1.52
C ARG A 188 13.79 4.44 -1.05
N ASN A 189 13.81 3.36 -0.30
CA ASN A 189 12.68 2.94 0.50
C ASN A 189 12.43 3.91 1.66
N LEU A 190 11.17 4.07 2.06
CA LEU A 190 10.82 4.74 3.31
C LEU A 190 11.05 3.80 4.50
N THR A 191 11.44 4.35 5.65
CA THR A 191 11.47 3.60 6.90
C THR A 191 10.06 3.35 7.42
N THR A 192 9.91 2.45 8.38
CA THR A 192 8.62 2.24 9.06
C THR A 192 8.11 3.55 9.67
N ALA A 193 8.99 4.33 10.32
CA ALA A 193 8.65 5.63 10.89
C ALA A 193 8.13 6.62 9.85
N GLU A 194 8.73 6.66 8.66
CA GLU A 194 8.30 7.54 7.58
C GLU A 194 6.96 7.09 6.97
N ILE A 195 6.67 5.79 6.96
CA ILE A 195 5.38 5.27 6.49
C ILE A 195 4.28 5.54 7.51
N ILE A 196 4.50 5.15 8.79
CA ILE A 196 3.50 5.34 9.84
C ILE A 196 3.34 6.82 10.22
N GLY A 197 4.38 7.61 10.03
CA GLY A 197 4.38 9.06 10.23
C GLY A 197 3.36 9.77 9.33
N GLN A 198 3.13 9.28 8.11
CA GLN A 198 2.06 9.81 7.23
C GLN A 198 0.68 9.60 7.88
N VAL A 199 0.45 8.41 8.46
CA VAL A 199 -0.79 8.11 9.18
C VAL A 199 -0.91 8.99 10.43
N TRP A 200 0.18 9.18 11.17
CA TRP A 200 0.24 10.02 12.35
C TRP A 200 -0.12 11.48 12.04
N VAL A 201 0.50 12.06 11.01
CA VAL A 201 0.22 13.45 10.57
C VAL A 201 -1.25 13.61 10.19
N ALA A 202 -1.76 12.73 9.32
CA ALA A 202 -3.14 12.79 8.86
C ALA A 202 -4.14 12.57 10.02
N ALA A 203 -3.92 11.59 10.88
CA ALA A 203 -4.81 11.27 11.98
C ALA A 203 -4.86 12.40 13.02
N ARG A 204 -3.72 13.04 13.33
CA ARG A 204 -3.63 14.22 14.18
C ARG A 204 -4.40 15.40 13.58
N HIS A 205 -4.15 15.70 12.30
CA HIS A 205 -4.83 16.79 11.57
C HIS A 205 -6.35 16.61 11.58
N LEU A 206 -6.81 15.37 11.38
CA LEU A 206 -8.23 15.02 11.36
C LEU A 206 -8.87 14.94 12.76
N GLY A 207 -8.11 15.11 13.84
CA GLY A 207 -8.58 14.96 15.20
C GLY A 207 -9.07 13.55 15.53
N ASN A 208 -8.42 12.53 14.97
CA ASN A 208 -8.75 11.13 15.24
C ASN A 208 -8.35 10.78 16.68
N VAL A 209 -9.31 10.54 17.56
CA VAL A 209 -9.07 10.05 18.92
C VAL A 209 -9.78 8.72 19.13
N PRO A 210 -9.21 7.81 19.95
CA PRO A 210 -9.88 6.55 20.31
C PRO A 210 -11.26 6.81 20.92
N HIS A 211 -12.18 5.87 20.68
CA HIS A 211 -13.57 5.90 21.19
C HIS A 211 -14.46 7.04 20.67
N GLN A 212 -13.98 7.87 19.75
CA GLN A 212 -14.79 8.86 19.04
C GLN A 212 -15.03 8.44 17.58
N ARG A 213 -15.96 9.12 16.88
CA ARG A 213 -16.18 8.89 15.45
C ARG A 213 -14.92 9.22 14.66
N ARG A 214 -14.26 8.19 14.14
CA ARG A 214 -13.02 8.34 13.38
C ARG A 214 -13.31 8.92 12.00
N ARG A 215 -12.57 9.93 11.60
CA ARG A 215 -12.54 10.44 10.22
C ARG A 215 -11.67 9.56 9.33
N LEU A 216 -10.51 9.13 9.83
CA LEU A 216 -9.64 8.16 9.16
C LEU A 216 -10.11 6.75 9.49
N THR A 217 -10.66 6.05 8.50
CA THR A 217 -11.24 4.71 8.65
C THR A 217 -10.55 3.63 7.82
N ASN A 218 -9.77 4.03 6.82
CA ASN A 218 -9.07 3.13 5.90
C ASN A 218 -7.69 3.70 5.57
N VAL A 219 -6.72 2.82 5.37
CA VAL A 219 -5.41 3.16 4.81
C VAL A 219 -5.13 2.28 3.61
N VAL A 220 -4.64 2.88 2.53
CA VAL A 220 -4.27 2.18 1.30
C VAL A 220 -2.83 2.51 0.94
N MET A 221 -2.01 1.48 0.69
CA MET A 221 -0.63 1.62 0.21
C MET A 221 -0.64 1.81 -1.30
N MET A 222 -1.19 2.95 -1.76
CA MET A 222 -1.41 3.28 -3.18
C MET A 222 -0.76 4.63 -3.57
N GLY A 223 0.09 5.16 -2.71
CA GLY A 223 0.86 6.38 -2.94
C GLY A 223 2.10 6.14 -3.79
N MET A 224 3.16 6.89 -3.52
CA MET A 224 4.42 6.77 -4.24
C MET A 224 5.15 5.47 -3.87
N GLY A 225 5.64 4.74 -4.89
CA GLY A 225 6.44 3.53 -4.72
C GLY A 225 5.68 2.21 -4.89
N GLU A 226 6.47 1.12 -4.92
CA GLU A 226 5.97 -0.26 -4.89
C GLU A 226 6.14 -0.82 -3.47
N PRO A 227 5.04 -1.05 -2.74
CA PRO A 227 5.12 -1.48 -1.34
C PRO A 227 5.86 -2.80 -1.13
N LEU A 228 5.72 -3.76 -2.05
CA LEU A 228 6.38 -5.05 -1.94
C LEU A 228 7.91 -5.01 -2.21
N MET A 229 8.42 -3.91 -2.76
CA MET A 229 9.88 -3.65 -2.80
C MET A 229 10.41 -3.07 -1.49
N ASN A 230 9.54 -2.68 -0.57
CA ASN A 230 9.85 -2.20 0.78
C ASN A 230 9.13 -3.05 1.84
N PHE A 231 9.16 -4.36 1.66
CA PHE A 231 8.30 -5.32 2.33
C PHE A 231 8.31 -5.19 3.86
N ASP A 232 9.48 -5.29 4.48
CA ASP A 232 9.59 -5.38 5.94
C ASP A 232 9.11 -4.10 6.64
N SER A 233 9.50 -2.91 6.13
CA SER A 233 9.02 -1.63 6.65
C SER A 233 7.52 -1.44 6.46
N VAL A 234 6.98 -1.87 5.31
CA VAL A 234 5.55 -1.78 4.99
C VAL A 234 4.74 -2.71 5.88
N VAL A 235 5.14 -3.97 6.03
CA VAL A 235 4.43 -4.94 6.87
C VAL A 235 4.43 -4.49 8.33
N ARG A 236 5.55 -3.99 8.83
CA ARG A 236 5.64 -3.43 10.19
C ARG A 236 4.75 -2.20 10.37
N ALA A 237 4.72 -1.28 9.44
CA ALA A 237 3.82 -0.12 9.49
C ALA A 237 2.35 -0.54 9.46
N MET A 238 1.98 -1.53 8.62
CA MET A 238 0.62 -2.07 8.59
C MET A 238 0.24 -2.80 9.89
N SER A 239 1.19 -3.44 10.58
CA SER A 239 0.98 -4.01 11.91
C SER A 239 0.58 -2.90 12.90
N VAL A 240 1.30 -1.78 12.95
CA VAL A 240 0.94 -0.62 13.81
C VAL A 240 -0.42 -0.03 13.43
N MET A 241 -0.77 0.05 12.13
CA MET A 241 -2.09 0.53 11.70
C MET A 241 -3.24 -0.34 12.23
N ARG A 242 -3.02 -1.65 12.38
CA ARG A 242 -4.01 -2.62 12.84
C ARG A 242 -4.05 -2.80 14.34
N ASP A 243 -2.94 -2.51 15.00
CA ASP A 243 -2.77 -2.65 16.44
C ASP A 243 -3.73 -1.75 17.23
N ASP A 244 -4.35 -2.27 18.29
CA ASP A 244 -5.29 -1.53 19.14
C ASP A 244 -4.60 -0.44 19.99
N LEU A 245 -3.30 -0.56 20.24
CA LEU A 245 -2.48 0.50 20.85
C LEU A 245 -1.97 1.51 19.80
N GLY A 246 -2.10 1.16 18.51
CA GLY A 246 -1.81 2.02 17.36
C GLY A 246 -3.09 2.70 16.85
N TYR A 247 -3.53 2.33 15.65
CA TYR A 247 -4.73 2.94 15.04
C TYR A 247 -5.97 2.05 15.07
N GLY A 248 -5.86 0.78 15.44
CA GLY A 248 -6.98 -0.16 15.60
C GLY A 248 -7.83 -0.33 14.36
N LEU A 249 -7.20 -0.29 13.17
CA LEU A 249 -7.91 -0.52 11.91
C LEU A 249 -8.13 -2.03 11.72
N ALA A 250 -9.34 -2.42 11.36
CA ALA A 250 -9.61 -3.81 11.02
C ALA A 250 -8.81 -4.24 9.77
N ASN A 251 -8.49 -5.53 9.65
CA ASN A 251 -7.70 -6.09 8.55
C ASN A 251 -8.17 -5.62 7.16
N LYS A 252 -9.50 -5.64 6.92
CA LYS A 252 -10.13 -5.20 5.66
C LYS A 252 -10.12 -3.67 5.44
N ARG A 253 -9.59 -2.90 6.39
CA ARG A 253 -9.47 -1.44 6.31
C ARG A 253 -8.05 -0.99 5.98
N VAL A 254 -7.10 -1.91 5.95
CA VAL A 254 -5.73 -1.70 5.48
C VAL A 254 -5.55 -2.49 4.20
N THR A 255 -5.20 -1.81 3.11
CA THR A 255 -5.03 -2.43 1.79
C THR A 255 -3.60 -2.21 1.31
N LEU A 256 -2.92 -3.31 0.97
CA LEU A 256 -1.65 -3.25 0.23
C LEU A 256 -1.96 -3.34 -1.26
N SER A 257 -1.44 -2.39 -2.04
CA SER A 257 -1.50 -2.44 -3.51
C SER A 257 -0.13 -2.80 -4.07
N THR A 258 -0.10 -3.60 -5.13
CA THR A 258 1.16 -4.00 -5.79
C THR A 258 1.02 -4.04 -7.30
N ALA A 259 2.11 -3.75 -7.99
CA ALA A 259 2.24 -3.96 -9.42
C ALA A 259 2.42 -5.44 -9.81
N GLY A 260 2.58 -6.35 -8.82
CA GLY A 260 2.60 -7.78 -9.06
C GLY A 260 3.97 -8.45 -8.89
N LEU A 261 4.64 -8.18 -7.77
CA LEU A 261 5.84 -8.93 -7.36
C LEU A 261 5.40 -10.29 -6.78
N ALA A 262 5.15 -11.27 -7.66
CA ALA A 262 4.51 -12.54 -7.31
C ALA A 262 5.11 -13.25 -6.08
N PRO A 263 6.44 -13.44 -5.94
CA PRO A 263 7.00 -14.09 -4.75
C PRO A 263 6.73 -13.32 -3.45
N MET A 264 6.62 -11.98 -3.54
CA MET A 264 6.35 -11.15 -2.37
C MET A 264 4.85 -11.12 -2.02
N ILE A 265 3.95 -11.39 -2.98
CA ILE A 265 2.52 -11.64 -2.71
C ILE A 265 2.36 -12.93 -1.90
N ASP A 266 3.08 -14.00 -2.28
CA ASP A 266 3.08 -15.26 -1.52
C ASP A 266 3.59 -15.05 -0.09
N ARG A 267 4.68 -14.29 0.09
CA ARG A 267 5.22 -13.91 1.40
C ARG A 267 4.21 -13.11 2.21
N LEU A 268 3.55 -12.13 1.60
CA LEU A 268 2.51 -11.31 2.26
C LEU A 268 1.34 -12.18 2.74
N GLY A 269 0.96 -13.19 1.97
CA GLY A 269 -0.08 -14.16 2.34
C GLY A 269 0.23 -14.94 3.62
N VAL A 270 1.49 -15.06 3.99
CA VAL A 270 1.94 -15.70 5.24
C VAL A 270 2.03 -14.70 6.39
N GLU A 271 2.61 -13.53 6.14
CA GLU A 271 3.03 -12.61 7.21
C GLU A 271 2.01 -11.51 7.56
N SER A 272 0.97 -11.31 6.75
CA SER A 272 0.01 -10.21 7.00
C SER A 272 -1.41 -10.57 6.57
N ASP A 273 -2.42 -10.05 7.29
CA ASP A 273 -3.86 -10.28 7.05
C ASP A 273 -4.57 -9.05 6.47
N VAL A 274 -3.90 -8.24 5.69
CA VAL A 274 -4.48 -7.04 5.06
C VAL A 274 -5.22 -7.39 3.78
N SER A 275 -6.01 -6.46 3.23
CA SER A 275 -6.59 -6.62 1.90
C SER A 275 -5.52 -6.46 0.82
N LEU A 276 -5.61 -7.25 -0.25
CA LEU A 276 -4.72 -7.17 -1.41
C LEU A 276 -5.43 -6.47 -2.58
N ALA A 277 -4.76 -5.47 -3.15
CA ALA A 277 -5.09 -4.89 -4.45
C ALA A 277 -3.94 -5.12 -5.43
N VAL A 278 -4.27 -5.45 -6.67
CA VAL A 278 -3.28 -5.75 -7.72
C VAL A 278 -3.51 -4.84 -8.91
N SER A 279 -2.49 -4.07 -9.25
CA SER A 279 -2.45 -3.27 -10.47
C SER A 279 -2.32 -4.19 -11.68
N LEU A 280 -3.45 -4.50 -12.33
CA LEU A 280 -3.49 -5.41 -13.49
C LEU A 280 -3.37 -4.64 -14.81
N HIS A 281 -4.25 -3.67 -15.04
CA HIS A 281 -4.31 -2.69 -16.13
C HIS A 281 -4.36 -3.22 -17.55
N ALA A 282 -4.12 -4.52 -17.78
CA ALA A 282 -4.30 -5.18 -19.06
C ALA A 282 -4.60 -6.68 -18.87
N PRO A 283 -5.43 -7.29 -19.73
CA PRO A 283 -5.73 -8.72 -19.67
C PRO A 283 -4.80 -9.60 -20.51
N PHE A 284 -3.83 -9.00 -21.23
CA PHE A 284 -2.89 -9.67 -22.12
C PHE A 284 -1.45 -9.29 -21.78
N ASP A 285 -0.52 -10.26 -21.85
CA ASP A 285 0.87 -10.06 -21.42
C ASP A 285 1.63 -9.05 -22.27
N GLU A 286 1.37 -8.98 -23.59
CA GLU A 286 2.00 -8.03 -24.50
C GLU A 286 1.70 -6.59 -24.05
N LEU A 287 0.41 -6.26 -23.90
CA LEU A 287 -0.03 -4.94 -23.47
C LEU A 287 0.40 -4.63 -22.03
N ARG A 288 0.28 -5.62 -21.13
CA ARG A 288 0.70 -5.44 -19.75
C ARG A 288 2.21 -5.18 -19.65
N SER A 289 3.02 -5.84 -20.47
CA SER A 289 4.48 -5.66 -20.49
C SER A 289 4.91 -4.29 -21.04
N GLU A 290 4.10 -3.70 -21.93
CA GLU A 290 4.28 -2.32 -22.40
C GLU A 290 3.93 -1.31 -21.30
N LEU A 291 2.79 -1.48 -20.65
CA LEU A 291 2.30 -0.57 -19.60
C LEU A 291 3.09 -0.72 -18.29
N MET A 292 3.43 -1.95 -17.92
CA MET A 292 4.06 -2.33 -16.67
C MET A 292 5.22 -3.30 -16.91
N PRO A 293 6.45 -2.82 -17.07
CA PRO A 293 7.61 -3.66 -17.41
C PRO A 293 7.89 -4.83 -16.45
N ILE A 294 7.41 -4.76 -15.21
CA ILE A 294 7.48 -5.85 -14.22
C ILE A 294 6.81 -7.15 -14.73
N ASN A 295 5.84 -7.04 -15.64
CA ASN A 295 5.17 -8.19 -16.26
C ASN A 295 6.11 -9.10 -17.03
N ARG A 296 7.20 -8.57 -17.58
CA ARG A 296 8.24 -9.38 -18.26
C ARG A 296 8.91 -10.36 -17.30
N LYS A 297 9.00 -9.98 -16.02
CA LYS A 297 9.57 -10.84 -14.97
C LYS A 297 8.51 -11.75 -14.35
N TYR A 298 7.30 -11.26 -14.20
CA TYR A 298 6.15 -11.97 -13.62
C TYR A 298 4.94 -11.81 -14.55
N PRO A 299 4.82 -12.67 -15.59
CA PRO A 299 3.70 -12.67 -16.51
C PRO A 299 2.37 -12.87 -15.78
N ILE A 300 1.26 -12.53 -16.46
CA ILE A 300 -0.09 -12.61 -15.88
C ILE A 300 -0.37 -13.97 -15.25
N ALA A 301 0.05 -15.07 -15.88
CA ALA A 301 -0.18 -16.41 -15.32
C ALA A 301 0.48 -16.58 -13.94
N VAL A 302 1.76 -16.16 -13.80
CA VAL A 302 2.51 -16.22 -12.53
C VAL A 302 1.90 -15.28 -11.48
N LEU A 303 1.48 -14.10 -11.91
CA LEU A 303 0.79 -13.15 -11.04
C LEU A 303 -0.53 -13.72 -10.51
N MET A 304 -1.34 -14.31 -11.39
CA MET A 304 -2.63 -14.92 -11.01
C MET A 304 -2.45 -16.11 -10.07
N ASP A 305 -1.40 -16.90 -10.25
CA ASP A 305 -1.04 -18.00 -9.33
C ASP A 305 -0.79 -17.46 -7.91
N ALA A 306 0.02 -16.42 -7.78
CA ALA A 306 0.29 -15.79 -6.49
C ALA A 306 -0.99 -15.17 -5.87
N CYS A 307 -1.86 -14.56 -6.68
CA CYS A 307 -3.13 -14.02 -6.20
C CYS A 307 -4.08 -15.12 -5.71
N VAL A 308 -4.16 -16.26 -6.41
CA VAL A 308 -4.94 -17.43 -6.00
C VAL A 308 -4.41 -17.98 -4.67
N ASN A 309 -3.08 -18.17 -4.56
CA ASN A 309 -2.45 -18.61 -3.32
C ASN A 309 -2.79 -17.68 -2.14
N TYR A 310 -2.71 -16.36 -2.38
CA TYR A 310 -3.08 -15.35 -1.39
C TYR A 310 -4.53 -15.51 -0.93
N ALA A 311 -5.49 -15.55 -1.87
CA ALA A 311 -6.91 -15.66 -1.56
C ALA A 311 -7.24 -16.95 -0.79
N LEU A 312 -6.66 -18.09 -1.18
CA LEU A 312 -6.85 -19.37 -0.50
C LEU A 312 -6.30 -19.35 0.92
N ARG A 313 -5.11 -18.76 1.15
CA ARG A 313 -4.53 -18.61 2.52
C ARG A 313 -5.39 -17.73 3.42
N LYS A 314 -6.07 -16.74 2.86
CA LYS A 314 -6.95 -15.81 3.58
C LYS A 314 -8.41 -16.31 3.68
N LYS A 315 -8.62 -17.62 3.59
CA LYS A 315 -9.94 -18.29 3.71
C LYS A 315 -11.00 -17.70 2.76
N GLY A 316 -10.60 -17.39 1.53
CA GLY A 316 -11.50 -16.87 0.52
C GLY A 316 -11.73 -15.35 0.61
N ASP A 317 -10.79 -14.58 1.12
CA ASP A 317 -10.84 -13.13 0.96
C ASP A 317 -10.68 -12.73 -0.52
N SER A 318 -11.40 -11.69 -0.90
CA SER A 318 -11.36 -11.19 -2.28
C SER A 318 -10.07 -10.43 -2.56
N VAL A 319 -9.57 -10.57 -3.79
CA VAL A 319 -8.50 -9.72 -4.34
C VAL A 319 -9.13 -8.64 -5.21
N THR A 320 -8.69 -7.39 -5.04
CA THR A 320 -9.14 -6.29 -5.88
C THR A 320 -8.14 -6.08 -7.03
N PHE A 321 -8.63 -6.15 -8.28
CA PHE A 321 -7.84 -5.88 -9.46
C PHE A 321 -8.10 -4.45 -9.92
N GLU A 322 -7.08 -3.60 -9.82
CA GLU A 322 -7.12 -2.22 -10.27
C GLU A 322 -6.88 -2.17 -11.79
N TYR A 323 -7.76 -1.47 -12.51
CA TYR A 323 -7.71 -1.35 -13.96
C TYR A 323 -7.86 0.11 -14.39
N THR A 324 -6.73 0.74 -14.70
CA THR A 324 -6.72 2.12 -15.23
C THR A 324 -7.08 2.11 -16.71
N LEU A 325 -8.19 2.74 -17.05
CA LEU A 325 -8.70 2.84 -18.43
C LEU A 325 -8.02 4.00 -19.15
N MET A 326 -7.34 3.71 -20.26
CA MET A 326 -6.62 4.66 -21.12
C MET A 326 -7.19 4.63 -22.54
N LYS A 327 -7.54 5.81 -23.08
CA LYS A 327 -8.20 5.98 -24.40
C LYS A 327 -7.39 5.32 -25.52
N GLY A 328 -8.03 4.40 -26.24
CA GLY A 328 -7.43 3.71 -27.40
C GLY A 328 -6.32 2.73 -27.06
N VAL A 329 -6.07 2.45 -25.77
CA VAL A 329 -4.98 1.57 -25.33
C VAL A 329 -5.54 0.26 -24.76
N ASN A 330 -6.36 0.35 -23.72
CA ASN A 330 -6.88 -0.81 -23.00
C ASN A 330 -8.39 -0.70 -22.67
N ASP A 331 -9.09 0.23 -23.32
CA ASP A 331 -10.49 0.57 -23.09
C ASP A 331 -11.47 -0.06 -24.09
N GLN A 332 -10.98 -0.91 -25.00
CA GLN A 332 -11.80 -1.54 -26.03
C GLN A 332 -12.59 -2.76 -25.50
N PRO A 333 -13.70 -3.16 -26.17
CA PRO A 333 -14.53 -4.30 -25.74
C PRO A 333 -13.77 -5.62 -25.62
N GLU A 334 -12.75 -5.86 -26.47
CA GLU A 334 -11.90 -7.06 -26.39
C GLU A 334 -11.12 -7.13 -25.06
N HIS A 335 -10.63 -5.97 -24.56
CA HIS A 335 -9.95 -5.92 -23.27
C HIS A 335 -10.91 -6.25 -22.11
N ALA A 336 -12.17 -5.78 -22.17
CA ALA A 336 -13.19 -6.13 -21.19
C ALA A 336 -13.49 -7.63 -21.19
N ARG A 337 -13.66 -8.24 -22.39
CA ARG A 337 -13.86 -9.69 -22.52
C ARG A 337 -12.67 -10.51 -22.03
N GLY A 338 -11.44 -10.08 -22.36
CA GLY A 338 -10.22 -10.70 -21.86
C GLY A 338 -10.12 -10.65 -20.34
N LEU A 339 -10.45 -9.50 -19.74
CA LEU A 339 -10.51 -9.33 -18.29
C LEU A 339 -11.55 -10.25 -17.64
N VAL A 340 -12.75 -10.33 -18.21
CA VAL A 340 -13.79 -11.28 -17.75
C VAL A 340 -13.29 -12.71 -17.75
N LYS A 341 -12.64 -13.15 -18.85
CA LYS A 341 -12.11 -14.52 -18.95
C LYS A 341 -11.07 -14.79 -17.87
N LEU A 342 -10.14 -13.87 -17.66
CA LEU A 342 -9.07 -13.99 -16.67
C LEU A 342 -9.62 -14.08 -15.24
N LEU A 343 -10.57 -13.22 -14.89
CA LEU A 343 -11.09 -13.14 -13.52
C LEU A 343 -12.10 -14.25 -13.19
N ARG A 344 -12.85 -14.75 -14.18
CA ARG A 344 -13.65 -15.97 -13.99
C ARG A 344 -12.79 -17.18 -13.70
N GLU A 345 -11.64 -17.30 -14.37
CA GLU A 345 -10.68 -18.37 -14.09
C GLU A 345 -10.10 -18.23 -12.68
N PHE A 346 -9.83 -17.01 -12.21
CA PHE A 346 -9.43 -16.75 -10.83
C PHE A 346 -10.51 -17.22 -9.83
N ASP A 347 -11.78 -16.80 -9.99
CA ASP A 347 -12.91 -17.20 -9.13
C ASP A 347 -13.07 -18.72 -9.10
N ARG A 348 -12.95 -19.38 -10.26
CA ARG A 348 -13.01 -20.84 -10.37
C ARG A 348 -11.88 -21.51 -9.57
N ARG A 349 -10.67 -20.99 -9.64
CA ARG A 349 -9.50 -21.55 -8.95
C ARG A 349 -9.56 -21.32 -7.44
N VAL A 350 -10.07 -20.18 -7.00
CA VAL A 350 -10.31 -19.88 -5.57
C VAL A 350 -11.53 -20.63 -5.04
N GLN A 351 -12.38 -21.17 -5.91
CA GLN A 351 -13.66 -21.84 -5.57
C GLN A 351 -14.62 -20.93 -4.81
N MET A 352 -14.58 -19.64 -5.11
CA MET A 352 -15.44 -18.63 -4.49
C MET A 352 -15.97 -17.66 -5.54
N LYS A 353 -17.28 -17.46 -5.53
CA LYS A 353 -17.94 -16.44 -6.35
C LYS A 353 -17.55 -15.05 -5.86
N ASP A 354 -17.28 -14.14 -6.79
CA ASP A 354 -16.92 -12.75 -6.52
C ASP A 354 -15.62 -12.60 -5.68
N ALA A 355 -14.70 -13.58 -5.76
CA ALA A 355 -13.37 -13.50 -5.19
C ALA A 355 -12.56 -12.41 -5.90
N ALA A 356 -12.73 -12.25 -7.20
CA ALA A 356 -12.18 -11.15 -7.98
C ALA A 356 -13.09 -9.92 -7.92
N LYS A 357 -12.57 -8.80 -7.47
CA LYS A 357 -13.23 -7.49 -7.58
C LYS A 357 -12.44 -6.62 -8.55
N VAL A 358 -13.12 -5.80 -9.33
CA VAL A 358 -12.46 -4.88 -10.26
C VAL A 358 -12.73 -3.45 -9.81
N ASN A 359 -11.69 -2.62 -9.76
CA ASN A 359 -11.84 -1.17 -9.70
C ASN A 359 -11.45 -0.57 -11.04
N LEU A 360 -12.39 0.03 -11.73
CA LEU A 360 -12.14 0.79 -12.95
C LEU A 360 -11.71 2.21 -12.58
N ILE A 361 -10.52 2.60 -13.02
CA ILE A 361 -9.95 3.92 -12.76
C ILE A 361 -9.83 4.64 -14.11
N PRO A 362 -10.72 5.60 -14.45
CA PRO A 362 -10.47 6.46 -15.60
C PRO A 362 -9.11 7.15 -15.44
N PHE A 363 -8.28 7.11 -16.47
CA PHE A 363 -6.95 7.68 -16.42
C PHE A 363 -6.99 9.16 -16.03
N ASN A 364 -6.11 9.58 -15.13
CA ASN A 364 -5.95 10.98 -14.73
C ASN A 364 -4.69 11.52 -15.41
N PRO A 365 -4.83 12.43 -16.39
CA PRO A 365 -3.70 12.99 -17.11
C PRO A 365 -2.76 13.78 -16.19
N PHE A 366 -1.48 13.80 -16.53
CA PHE A 366 -0.47 14.65 -15.89
C PHE A 366 0.46 15.25 -16.96
N PRO A 367 1.17 16.33 -16.67
CA PRO A 367 2.04 16.97 -17.65
C PRO A 367 3.08 16.01 -18.24
N GLY A 368 3.15 15.94 -19.57
CA GLY A 368 4.08 15.10 -20.31
C GLY A 368 3.66 13.66 -20.52
N THR A 369 2.50 13.23 -20.06
CA THR A 369 1.98 11.90 -20.39
C THR A 369 1.46 11.85 -21.84
N ARG A 370 1.69 10.68 -22.50
CA ARG A 370 1.11 10.41 -23.82
C ARG A 370 -0.32 9.85 -23.76
N PHE A 371 -0.76 9.45 -22.58
CA PHE A 371 -2.05 8.80 -22.40
C PHE A 371 -3.18 9.81 -22.16
N GLN A 372 -4.39 9.42 -22.51
CA GLN A 372 -5.59 10.22 -22.37
C GLN A 372 -6.67 9.46 -21.61
N ARG A 373 -7.55 10.21 -20.93
CA ARG A 373 -8.76 9.66 -20.33
C ARG A 373 -9.74 9.21 -21.42
N PRO A 374 -10.35 8.02 -21.33
CA PRO A 374 -11.41 7.62 -22.24
C PRO A 374 -12.65 8.50 -22.09
N GLU A 375 -13.44 8.56 -23.17
CA GLU A 375 -14.76 9.15 -23.13
C GLU A 375 -15.69 8.39 -22.17
N ASP A 376 -16.59 9.06 -21.49
CA ASP A 376 -17.50 8.47 -20.53
C ASP A 376 -18.37 7.35 -21.14
N ALA A 377 -18.68 7.44 -22.46
CA ALA A 377 -19.39 6.38 -23.18
C ALA A 377 -18.56 5.08 -23.26
N ALA A 378 -17.26 5.17 -23.52
CA ALA A 378 -16.36 4.01 -23.55
C ALA A 378 -16.22 3.38 -22.15
N ILE A 379 -16.07 4.23 -21.12
CA ILE A 379 -16.03 3.77 -19.72
C ILE A 379 -17.30 3.01 -19.34
N ARG A 380 -18.48 3.57 -19.68
CA ARG A 380 -19.79 2.91 -19.42
C ARG A 380 -19.93 1.59 -20.19
N THR A 381 -19.48 1.54 -21.45
CA THR A 381 -19.51 0.33 -22.26
C THR A 381 -18.62 -0.77 -21.66
N PHE A 382 -17.41 -0.41 -21.26
CA PHE A 382 -16.48 -1.33 -20.60
C PHE A 382 -17.06 -1.87 -19.28
N GLN A 383 -17.58 -0.98 -18.43
CA GLN A 383 -18.22 -1.35 -17.16
C GLN A 383 -19.45 -2.26 -17.40
N LYS A 384 -20.28 -1.94 -18.40
CA LYS A 384 -21.47 -2.73 -18.76
C LYS A 384 -21.09 -4.17 -19.11
N LEU A 385 -20.05 -4.37 -19.93
CA LEU A 385 -19.57 -5.72 -20.30
C LEU A 385 -19.10 -6.53 -19.08
N LEU A 386 -18.44 -5.90 -18.10
CA LEU A 386 -18.06 -6.56 -16.86
C LEU A 386 -19.29 -6.92 -15.99
N ASN A 387 -20.21 -5.98 -15.84
CA ASN A 387 -21.44 -6.19 -15.04
C ASN A 387 -22.35 -7.26 -15.64
N GLU A 388 -22.52 -7.30 -16.98
CA GLU A 388 -23.27 -8.33 -17.70
C GLU A 388 -22.61 -9.72 -17.53
N ALA A 389 -21.31 -9.76 -17.34
CA ALA A 389 -20.59 -10.98 -16.99
C ALA A 389 -20.72 -11.37 -15.51
N GLY A 390 -21.45 -10.59 -14.69
CA GLY A 390 -21.66 -10.81 -13.27
C GLY A 390 -20.54 -10.28 -12.37
N MET A 391 -19.61 -9.47 -12.90
CA MET A 391 -18.50 -8.93 -12.11
C MET A 391 -18.87 -7.59 -11.47
N ILE A 392 -18.46 -7.39 -10.22
CA ILE A 392 -18.59 -6.10 -9.52
C ILE A 392 -17.46 -5.20 -9.99
N ALA A 393 -17.77 -4.19 -10.80
CA ALA A 393 -16.80 -3.29 -11.42
C ALA A 393 -17.18 -1.80 -11.20
N PRO A 394 -17.02 -1.26 -9.98
CA PRO A 394 -17.23 0.16 -9.75
C PRO A 394 -16.22 1.01 -10.53
N VAL A 395 -16.70 2.14 -11.05
CA VAL A 395 -15.85 3.18 -11.63
C VAL A 395 -15.49 4.18 -10.53
N ARG A 396 -14.20 4.37 -10.30
CA ARG A 396 -13.71 5.37 -9.36
C ARG A 396 -13.95 6.79 -9.89
N ARG A 397 -14.51 7.62 -9.03
CA ARG A 397 -14.59 9.05 -9.31
C ARG A 397 -13.23 9.68 -8.99
N THR A 398 -12.74 10.55 -9.89
CA THR A 398 -11.58 11.39 -9.60
C THR A 398 -11.88 12.25 -8.38
N ARG A 399 -10.92 12.37 -7.48
CA ARG A 399 -10.98 13.18 -6.26
C ARG A 399 -9.73 14.04 -6.17
N GLY A 400 -9.88 15.26 -5.66
CA GLY A 400 -8.77 16.20 -5.53
C GLY A 400 -8.14 16.56 -6.88
N ASP A 401 -8.93 16.69 -7.93
CA ASP A 401 -8.47 17.01 -9.30
C ASP A 401 -7.82 18.40 -9.35
N ASP A 402 -8.36 19.34 -8.58
CA ASP A 402 -7.87 20.70 -8.42
C ASP A 402 -6.51 20.80 -7.69
N ILE A 403 -6.04 19.69 -7.12
CA ILE A 403 -4.79 19.61 -6.35
C ILE A 403 -3.85 18.48 -6.82
N ASP A 404 -4.09 17.90 -8.00
CA ASP A 404 -3.32 16.75 -8.53
C ASP A 404 -3.18 15.59 -7.52
N ALA A 405 -4.27 15.25 -6.84
CA ALA A 405 -4.28 14.23 -5.79
C ALA A 405 -4.83 12.87 -6.26
N ALA A 406 -5.14 12.72 -7.53
CA ALA A 406 -5.71 11.49 -8.06
C ALA A 406 -4.67 10.35 -8.20
N CYS A 407 -5.16 9.12 -8.30
CA CYS A 407 -4.30 7.95 -8.50
C CYS A 407 -3.43 8.11 -9.75
N GLY A 408 -2.14 7.85 -9.61
CA GLY A 408 -1.13 7.97 -10.68
C GLY A 408 -0.57 9.38 -10.88
N GLN A 409 -1.09 10.41 -10.21
CA GLN A 409 -0.64 11.80 -10.34
C GLN A 409 0.38 12.22 -9.27
N LEU A 410 0.55 11.45 -8.18
CA LEU A 410 1.40 11.87 -7.06
C LEU A 410 2.84 12.14 -7.51
N LYS A 411 3.32 13.33 -7.11
CA LYS A 411 4.60 13.88 -7.54
C LYS A 411 5.31 14.56 -6.38
N GLY A 412 6.15 13.80 -5.67
CA GLY A 412 6.98 14.35 -4.61
C GLY A 412 8.23 15.10 -5.13
N GLN A 413 9.12 15.43 -4.23
CA GLN A 413 10.48 15.84 -4.55
C GLN A 413 11.40 14.62 -4.42
N VAL A 414 12.05 14.22 -5.53
CA VAL A 414 12.85 13.00 -5.60
C VAL A 414 14.21 13.31 -6.15
N MET A 415 15.25 13.09 -5.35
CA MET A 415 16.62 13.02 -5.85
C MET A 415 16.81 11.71 -6.62
N ASP A 416 16.55 11.75 -7.92
CA ASP A 416 16.56 10.54 -8.77
C ASP A 416 17.97 9.93 -8.86
N ARG A 417 18.10 8.67 -8.44
CA ARG A 417 19.33 7.86 -8.59
C ARG A 417 19.31 6.97 -9.83
N THR A 418 18.20 6.97 -10.60
CA THR A 418 18.00 6.08 -11.75
C THR A 418 18.13 6.76 -13.10
N ARG A 419 18.36 8.08 -13.14
CA ARG A 419 18.40 8.95 -14.33
C ARG A 419 17.08 9.05 -15.11
N ARG A 420 15.97 8.50 -14.64
CA ARG A 420 14.66 8.51 -15.32
C ARG A 420 14.09 9.91 -15.48
N GLN A 421 14.28 10.79 -14.51
CA GLN A 421 13.89 12.20 -14.65
C GLN A 421 14.55 12.86 -15.86
N ALA A 422 15.87 12.65 -16.03
CA ALA A 422 16.61 13.20 -17.16
C ALA A 422 16.15 12.58 -18.49
N GLU A 423 15.84 11.29 -18.52
CA GLU A 423 15.30 10.61 -19.70
C GLU A 423 13.91 11.11 -20.07
N PHE A 424 13.04 11.30 -19.09
CA PHE A 424 11.70 11.84 -19.29
C PHE A 424 11.74 13.28 -19.83
N ARG A 425 12.58 14.16 -19.25
CA ARG A 425 12.76 15.55 -19.73
C ARG A 425 13.25 15.57 -21.19
N ARG A 426 14.28 14.78 -21.53
CA ARG A 426 14.78 14.65 -22.91
C ARG A 426 13.71 14.12 -23.89
N GLY A 427 12.84 13.24 -23.42
CA GLY A 427 11.69 12.76 -24.21
C GLY A 427 10.71 13.88 -24.53
N LEU A 428 10.40 14.75 -23.56
CA LEU A 428 9.54 15.92 -23.74
C LEU A 428 10.15 16.95 -24.72
N GLU A 429 11.42 17.26 -24.57
CA GLU A 429 12.16 18.17 -25.47
C GLU A 429 12.12 17.68 -26.91
N ARG A 430 12.33 16.38 -27.15
CA ARG A 430 12.25 15.76 -28.50
C ARG A 430 10.84 15.78 -29.09
N ALA A 431 9.80 15.76 -28.26
CA ALA A 431 8.42 15.82 -28.68
C ALA A 431 7.92 17.26 -29.00
N GLY A 432 8.81 18.25 -28.97
CA GLY A 432 8.48 19.65 -29.31
C GLY A 432 7.75 20.40 -28.19
N GLY A 433 7.79 19.91 -26.96
CA GLY A 433 7.20 20.56 -25.80
C GLY A 433 8.13 21.62 -25.20
N SER A 434 7.94 22.89 -25.53
CA SER A 434 8.49 24.00 -24.74
C SER A 434 7.74 24.08 -23.41
N THR A 435 8.27 23.42 -22.36
CA THR A 435 7.73 23.53 -20.98
C THR A 435 8.87 23.54 -19.97
N ALA A 436 9.87 24.41 -20.18
CA ALA A 436 10.92 24.64 -19.20
C ALA A 436 10.45 25.39 -17.95
N GLU A 437 9.29 26.07 -18.00
CA GLU A 437 8.86 27.01 -16.93
C GLU A 437 7.81 26.47 -15.94
N GLN A 438 7.23 25.29 -16.14
CA GLN A 438 6.20 24.78 -15.21
C GLN A 438 6.70 23.72 -14.19
N VAL A 439 7.97 23.37 -14.22
CA VAL A 439 8.52 22.34 -13.30
C VAL A 439 9.05 22.92 -12.00
N ASP A 440 9.44 24.21 -11.98
CA ASP A 440 10.07 24.86 -10.82
C ASP A 440 9.15 25.81 -10.02
N GLY A 441 7.88 25.91 -10.35
CA GLY A 441 6.92 26.87 -9.79
C GLY A 441 6.36 26.59 -8.40
N HIS A 442 6.93 25.67 -7.60
CA HIS A 442 6.47 25.37 -6.23
C HIS A 442 7.60 25.40 -5.19
N ALA A 443 8.61 26.26 -5.40
CA ALA A 443 9.59 26.61 -4.39
C ALA A 443 9.58 28.14 -4.17
N ALA A 444 8.55 28.62 -3.48
CA ALA A 444 8.51 29.92 -2.80
C ALA A 444 7.49 29.84 -1.65
#